data_954377157fec6f6bbc0c777eb351f3d9
#
_entry.id   954377157fec6f6bbc0c777eb351f3d9
#
_cell.length_a   1.000
_cell.length_b   1.000
_cell.length_c   1.000
_cell.angle_alpha   90.00
_cell.angle_beta   90.00
_cell.angle_gamma   90.00
#
_symmetry.space_group_name_H-M   'P 1'
#
loop_
_entity.id
_entity.type
_entity.pdbx_description
1 polymer ?
#
loop_
_entity_poly.entity_id
_entity_poly.type
_entity_poly.pdbx_seq_one_letter_code
_entity_poly.pdbx_strand_id
1 'polypeptide(L)'
;ADFAVSRLLGETRIAAFSINGWDTHNNQANTLKPPLAQLAETILALKQGLGPVWSQTTVLAMTEFGRTARENGTGGTDHGTGGAMVMAGGAVRGGKVWADWPGLSEAELYQGRDLRPTADVRAYAASAMRGLFGLDRSVLETAVFPGLDMGGIGQIIL
;
A
#
# COMPACT_ATOMS: atom_id res chain seq x y z
N ALA A 1 -1.27 -11.83 12.21
CA ALA A 1 -2.64 -11.26 12.17
C ALA A 1 -3.29 -11.26 13.55
N ASP A 2 -3.31 -12.39 14.27
CA ASP A 2 -4.09 -12.57 15.51
C ASP A 2 -3.75 -11.57 16.62
N PHE A 3 -2.46 -11.28 16.80
CA PHE A 3 -2.04 -10.24 17.77
C PHE A 3 -2.60 -8.86 17.39
N ALA A 4 -2.55 -8.50 16.10
CA ALA A 4 -3.13 -7.24 15.62
C ALA A 4 -4.65 -7.20 15.85
N VAL A 5 -5.36 -8.29 15.55
CA VAL A 5 -6.79 -8.43 15.81
C VAL A 5 -7.11 -8.21 17.29
N SER A 6 -6.40 -8.90 18.20
CA SER A 6 -6.64 -8.78 19.64
C SER A 6 -6.45 -7.34 20.16
N ARG A 7 -5.52 -6.58 19.56
CA ARG A 7 -5.28 -5.17 19.93
C ARG A 7 -6.32 -4.23 19.34
N LEU A 8 -6.67 -4.43 18.06
CA LEU A 8 -7.63 -3.58 17.35
C LEU A 8 -9.08 -3.74 17.83
N LEU A 9 -9.42 -4.88 18.44
CA LEU A 9 -10.70 -5.07 19.11
C LEU A 9 -10.79 -4.30 20.45
N GLY A 10 -9.65 -3.89 21.02
CA GLY A 10 -9.58 -3.08 22.24
C GLY A 10 -9.47 -1.58 21.93
N GLU A 11 -8.58 -0.90 22.63
CA GLU A 11 -8.39 0.56 22.52
C GLU A 11 -7.43 0.99 21.40
N THR A 12 -6.63 0.06 20.88
CA THR A 12 -5.67 0.34 19.80
C THR A 12 -6.43 0.67 18.52
N ARG A 13 -5.97 1.70 17.79
CA ARG A 13 -6.58 2.12 16.52
C ARG A 13 -5.67 1.91 15.31
N ILE A 14 -4.37 1.73 15.53
CA ILE A 14 -3.38 1.52 14.49
C ILE A 14 -2.50 0.33 14.89
N ALA A 15 -2.33 -0.62 13.98
CA ALA A 15 -1.38 -1.71 14.09
C ALA A 15 -0.46 -1.70 12.88
N ALA A 16 0.84 -1.83 13.10
CA ALA A 16 1.84 -1.92 12.03
C ALA A 16 2.71 -3.15 12.23
N PHE A 17 2.96 -3.88 11.17
CA PHE A 17 3.85 -5.05 11.14
C PHE A 17 4.36 -5.30 9.74
N SER A 18 5.40 -6.10 9.59
CA SER A 18 6.04 -6.39 8.31
C SER A 18 5.73 -7.81 7.84
N ILE A 19 5.62 -7.99 6.54
CA ILE A 19 5.64 -9.27 5.84
C ILE A 19 6.90 -9.28 4.99
N ASN A 20 7.76 -10.27 5.19
CA ASN A 20 9.04 -10.38 4.50
C ASN A 20 8.92 -11.17 3.18
N GLY A 21 10.01 -11.19 2.39
CA GLY A 21 10.11 -12.01 1.18
C GLY A 21 9.77 -11.30 -0.12
N TRP A 22 9.62 -9.96 -0.09
CA TRP A 22 9.26 -9.15 -1.27
C TRP A 22 10.47 -8.75 -2.12
N ASP A 23 11.68 -8.92 -1.60
CA ASP A 23 12.91 -8.51 -2.30
C ASP A 23 13.38 -9.60 -3.28
N THR A 24 12.67 -9.71 -4.40
CA THR A 24 12.78 -10.79 -5.37
C THR A 24 13.68 -10.41 -6.55
N HIS A 25 15.00 -10.45 -6.36
CA HIS A 25 16.00 -10.16 -7.40
C HIS A 25 16.23 -11.32 -8.39
N ASN A 26 15.83 -12.53 -8.04
CA ASN A 26 15.99 -13.69 -8.90
C ASN A 26 14.75 -14.58 -8.84
N ASN A 27 14.49 -15.32 -9.93
CA ASN A 27 13.38 -16.28 -10.03
C ASN A 27 12.05 -15.74 -9.46
N GLN A 28 11.75 -14.46 -9.71
CA GLN A 28 10.62 -13.75 -9.11
C GLN A 28 9.28 -14.45 -9.35
N ALA A 29 9.10 -15.08 -10.50
CA ALA A 29 7.89 -15.84 -10.81
C ALA A 29 7.55 -16.92 -9.76
N ASN A 30 8.54 -17.41 -9.03
CA ASN A 30 8.35 -18.38 -7.96
C ASN A 30 8.53 -17.77 -6.56
N THR A 31 9.54 -16.92 -6.38
CA THR A 31 9.88 -16.36 -5.06
C THR A 31 8.86 -15.33 -4.55
N LEU A 32 8.08 -14.72 -5.46
CA LEU A 32 7.01 -13.78 -5.09
C LEU A 32 5.71 -14.47 -4.62
N LYS A 33 5.49 -15.73 -4.98
CA LYS A 33 4.25 -16.44 -4.64
C LYS A 33 4.00 -16.55 -3.13
N PRO A 34 4.99 -16.96 -2.30
CA PRO A 34 4.78 -17.06 -0.85
C PRO A 34 4.39 -15.73 -0.18
N PRO A 35 5.09 -14.60 -0.39
CA PRO A 35 4.70 -13.34 0.24
C PRO A 35 3.34 -12.82 -0.26
N LEU A 36 2.97 -13.05 -1.52
CA LEU A 36 1.62 -12.74 -2.01
C LEU A 36 0.55 -13.58 -1.30
N ALA A 37 0.77 -14.87 -1.14
CA ALA A 37 -0.14 -15.75 -0.39
C ALA A 37 -0.26 -15.29 1.07
N GLN A 38 0.87 -14.99 1.72
CA GLN A 38 0.89 -14.50 3.09
C GLN A 38 0.14 -13.17 3.26
N LEU A 39 0.27 -12.24 2.31
CA LEU A 39 -0.49 -10.99 2.33
C LEU A 39 -2.00 -11.26 2.21
N ALA A 40 -2.41 -12.12 1.29
CA ALA A 40 -3.81 -12.48 1.11
C ALA A 40 -4.38 -13.16 2.37
N GLU A 41 -3.68 -14.14 2.94
CA GLU A 41 -4.06 -14.82 4.18
C GLU A 41 -4.14 -13.83 5.36
N THR A 42 -3.20 -12.89 5.44
CA THR A 42 -3.21 -11.84 6.48
C THR A 42 -4.45 -10.96 6.37
N ILE A 43 -4.80 -10.50 5.18
CA ILE A 43 -6.00 -9.67 4.97
C ILE A 43 -7.27 -10.47 5.32
N LEU A 44 -7.35 -11.74 4.93
CA LEU A 44 -8.48 -12.60 5.24
C LEU A 44 -8.60 -12.89 6.75
N ALA A 45 -7.49 -13.16 7.42
CA ALA A 45 -7.45 -13.36 8.87
C ALA A 45 -7.87 -12.10 9.64
N LEU A 46 -7.39 -10.91 9.22
CA LEU A 46 -7.85 -9.63 9.78
C LEU A 46 -9.36 -9.44 9.58
N LYS A 47 -9.86 -9.69 8.37
CA LYS A 47 -11.30 -9.58 8.08
C LYS A 47 -12.13 -10.49 8.97
N GLN A 48 -11.73 -11.75 9.11
CA GLN A 48 -12.44 -12.73 9.91
C GLN A 48 -12.36 -12.39 11.41
N GLY A 49 -11.16 -12.07 11.91
CA GLY A 49 -10.94 -11.83 13.33
C GLY A 49 -11.54 -10.52 13.83
N LEU A 50 -11.59 -9.47 13.01
CA LEU A 50 -12.19 -8.19 13.36
C LEU A 50 -13.73 -8.21 13.31
N GLY A 51 -14.33 -9.15 12.57
CA GLY A 51 -15.79 -9.25 12.48
C GLY A 51 -16.46 -7.93 12.11
N PRO A 52 -17.42 -7.42 12.92
CA PRO A 52 -18.10 -6.16 12.62
C PRO A 52 -17.18 -4.94 12.53
N VAL A 53 -16.05 -4.93 13.25
CA VAL A 53 -15.06 -3.82 13.23
C VAL A 53 -14.40 -3.69 11.85
N TRP A 54 -14.41 -4.76 11.05
CA TRP A 54 -13.91 -4.71 9.68
C TRP A 54 -14.57 -3.62 8.83
N SER A 55 -15.84 -3.32 9.07
CA SER A 55 -16.57 -2.25 8.35
C SER A 55 -15.95 -0.85 8.54
N GLN A 56 -15.16 -0.67 9.59
CA GLN A 56 -14.47 0.57 9.93
C GLN A 56 -12.93 0.42 9.81
N THR A 57 -12.46 -0.63 9.14
CA THR A 57 -11.04 -0.95 9.03
C THR A 57 -10.53 -0.67 7.63
N THR A 58 -9.31 -0.14 7.57
CA THR A 58 -8.51 -0.04 6.34
C THR A 58 -7.15 -0.67 6.58
N VAL A 59 -6.78 -1.59 5.72
CA VAL A 59 -5.44 -2.19 5.63
C VAL A 59 -4.69 -1.49 4.50
N LEU A 60 -3.49 -1.00 4.78
CA LEU A 60 -2.56 -0.44 3.80
C LEU A 60 -1.34 -1.36 3.72
N ALA A 61 -1.13 -1.99 2.58
CA ALA A 61 0.09 -2.76 2.32
C ALA A 61 0.96 -1.97 1.33
N MET A 62 2.11 -1.53 1.80
CA MET A 62 3.03 -0.66 1.07
C MET A 62 4.47 -1.10 1.26
N THR A 63 5.35 -0.64 0.39
CA THR A 63 6.79 -0.90 0.43
C THR A 63 7.56 0.42 0.48
N GLU A 64 8.83 0.35 0.90
CA GLU A 64 9.73 1.50 1.00
C GLU A 64 10.32 1.95 -0.34
N PHE A 65 10.30 1.09 -1.37
CA PHE A 65 10.81 1.38 -2.72
C PHE A 65 9.94 0.69 -3.78
N GLY A 66 10.19 1.02 -5.05
CA GLY A 66 9.57 0.38 -6.20
C GLY A 66 10.49 -0.64 -6.88
N ARG A 67 10.17 -0.97 -8.13
CA ARG A 67 10.92 -1.92 -8.93
C ARG A 67 11.21 -1.38 -10.33
N THR A 68 12.27 -1.91 -10.94
CA THR A 68 12.52 -1.72 -12.38
C THR A 68 11.36 -2.30 -13.19
N ALA A 69 11.06 -1.68 -14.33
CA ALA A 69 10.00 -2.16 -15.20
C ALA A 69 10.37 -3.43 -15.97
N ARG A 70 11.67 -3.65 -16.20
CA ARG A 70 12.20 -4.80 -16.95
C ARG A 70 12.77 -5.84 -16.01
N GLU A 71 12.64 -7.09 -16.41
CA GLU A 71 13.30 -8.22 -15.79
C GLU A 71 14.82 -8.07 -15.91
N ASN A 72 15.53 -8.41 -14.83
CA ASN A 72 16.98 -8.46 -14.81
C ASN A 72 17.53 -9.80 -15.35
N GLY A 73 18.85 -9.95 -15.39
CA GLY A 73 19.50 -11.15 -15.95
C GLY A 73 19.31 -12.43 -15.12
N THR A 74 18.66 -12.38 -13.96
CA THR A 74 18.44 -13.51 -13.05
C THR A 74 16.95 -13.87 -12.87
N GLY A 75 16.08 -13.33 -13.71
CA GLY A 75 14.65 -13.63 -13.68
C GLY A 75 13.92 -12.95 -12.52
N GLY A 76 14.38 -11.77 -12.12
CA GLY A 76 13.77 -10.93 -11.11
C GLY A 76 13.72 -9.47 -11.53
N THR A 77 13.53 -8.58 -10.59
CA THR A 77 13.59 -7.12 -10.81
C THR A 77 14.49 -6.48 -9.76
N ASP A 78 15.17 -5.41 -10.15
CA ASP A 78 15.99 -4.65 -9.20
C ASP A 78 15.16 -3.55 -8.52
N HIS A 79 15.73 -2.96 -7.46
CA HIS A 79 15.10 -1.82 -6.81
C HIS A 79 14.93 -0.68 -7.80
N GLY A 80 13.81 -0.02 -7.72
CA GLY A 80 13.42 1.10 -8.55
C GLY A 80 12.63 2.13 -7.76
N THR A 81 11.98 3.04 -8.45
CA THR A 81 11.32 4.20 -7.83
C THR A 81 9.82 4.01 -7.68
N GLY A 82 9.11 3.71 -8.75
CA GLY A 82 7.66 3.51 -8.72
C GLY A 82 7.26 2.11 -8.27
N GLY A 83 6.16 2.03 -7.55
CA GLY A 83 5.60 0.77 -7.05
C GLY A 83 4.08 0.84 -6.93
N ALA A 84 3.52 -0.05 -6.13
CA ALA A 84 2.10 -0.10 -5.88
C ALA A 84 1.81 -0.25 -4.38
N MET A 85 0.67 0.29 -3.95
CA MET A 85 0.09 0.05 -2.63
C MET A 85 -1.22 -0.71 -2.79
N VAL A 86 -1.46 -1.71 -1.96
CA VAL A 86 -2.75 -2.39 -1.88
C VAL A 86 -3.54 -1.82 -0.71
N MET A 87 -4.80 -1.48 -0.98
CA MET A 87 -5.75 -1.07 0.05
C MET A 87 -6.88 -2.08 0.15
N ALA A 88 -7.17 -2.55 1.35
CA ALA A 88 -8.27 -3.46 1.64
C ALA A 88 -8.97 -3.05 2.94
N GLY A 89 -10.24 -3.41 3.09
CA GLY A 89 -10.99 -3.11 4.30
C GLY A 89 -12.44 -2.80 4.02
N GLY A 90 -13.28 -2.95 5.02
CA GLY A 90 -14.70 -2.64 4.90
C GLY A 90 -14.98 -1.14 4.77
N ALA A 91 -14.04 -0.29 5.19
CA ALA A 91 -14.14 1.16 5.03
C ALA A 91 -13.64 1.66 3.66
N VAL A 92 -13.00 0.79 2.85
CA VAL A 92 -12.41 1.19 1.57
C VAL A 92 -13.44 1.20 0.45
N ARG A 93 -13.47 2.23 -0.36
CA ARG A 93 -14.18 2.25 -1.65
C ARG A 93 -13.43 1.39 -2.67
N GLY A 94 -13.53 0.07 -2.50
CA GLY A 94 -12.81 -0.93 -3.28
C GLY A 94 -13.27 -1.07 -4.73
N GLY A 95 -12.69 -2.06 -5.43
CA GLY A 95 -13.02 -2.35 -6.83
C GLY A 95 -12.48 -1.31 -7.83
N LYS A 96 -11.48 -0.52 -7.42
CA LYS A 96 -10.89 0.54 -8.24
C LYS A 96 -9.36 0.45 -8.23
N VAL A 97 -8.76 0.89 -9.33
CA VAL A 97 -7.34 1.20 -9.41
C VAL A 97 -7.20 2.73 -9.45
N TRP A 98 -6.50 3.27 -8.49
CA TRP A 98 -6.18 4.69 -8.39
C TRP A 98 -4.78 4.89 -8.96
N ALA A 99 -4.67 5.33 -10.19
CA ALA A 99 -3.40 5.51 -10.86
C ALA A 99 -3.49 6.62 -11.92
N ASP A 100 -2.41 7.34 -12.05
CA ASP A 100 -2.07 8.09 -13.25
C ASP A 100 -1.04 7.26 -14.02
N TRP A 101 -1.55 6.31 -14.84
CA TRP A 101 -0.72 5.30 -15.48
C TRP A 101 -0.11 5.79 -16.79
N PRO A 102 1.21 6.05 -16.85
CA PRO A 102 1.85 6.60 -18.04
C PRO A 102 2.12 5.54 -19.13
N GLY A 103 2.17 4.26 -18.76
CA GLY A 103 2.55 3.16 -19.63
C GLY A 103 3.92 2.56 -19.29
N LEU A 104 4.41 1.69 -20.19
CA LEU A 104 5.68 0.94 -20.04
C LEU A 104 6.64 1.14 -21.21
N SER A 105 6.35 2.06 -22.16
CA SER A 105 7.31 2.39 -23.19
C SER A 105 8.54 3.06 -22.57
N GLU A 106 9.70 2.97 -23.21
CA GLU A 106 10.95 3.49 -22.67
C GLU A 106 10.85 4.99 -22.31
N ALA A 107 10.14 5.76 -23.10
CA ALA A 107 9.92 7.19 -22.88
C ALA A 107 9.04 7.48 -21.65
N GLU A 108 8.21 6.53 -21.26
CA GLU A 108 7.28 6.63 -20.12
C GLU A 108 7.90 6.16 -18.81
N LEU A 109 9.01 5.42 -18.88
CA LEU A 109 9.72 4.98 -17.68
C LEU A 109 10.47 6.14 -17.01
N TYR A 110 10.64 6.06 -15.71
CA TYR A 110 11.52 6.96 -14.98
C TYR A 110 12.98 6.61 -15.29
N GLN A 111 13.71 7.58 -15.86
CA GLN A 111 15.08 7.40 -16.33
C GLN A 111 15.25 6.22 -17.32
N GLY A 112 14.22 5.90 -18.12
CA GLY A 112 14.24 4.79 -19.08
C GLY A 112 14.33 3.40 -18.46
N ARG A 113 14.18 3.25 -17.14
CA ARG A 113 14.43 2.01 -16.39
C ARG A 113 13.31 1.63 -15.42
N ASP A 114 12.96 2.54 -14.53
CA ASP A 114 12.06 2.24 -13.41
C ASP A 114 10.60 2.50 -13.78
N LEU A 115 9.69 1.88 -13.05
CA LEU A 115 8.32 2.36 -13.04
C LEU A 115 8.30 3.83 -12.62
N ARG A 116 7.58 4.66 -13.36
CA ARG A 116 7.48 6.09 -13.04
C ARG A 116 6.62 6.31 -11.81
N PRO A 117 7.14 6.98 -10.76
CA PRO A 117 6.31 7.38 -9.64
C PRO A 117 5.39 8.53 -10.08
N THR A 118 4.09 8.37 -9.87
CA THR A 118 3.07 9.35 -10.28
C THR A 118 2.34 9.96 -9.09
N ALA A 119 2.50 9.40 -7.89
CA ALA A 119 1.91 9.93 -6.67
C ALA A 119 2.77 9.59 -5.46
N ASP A 120 2.67 10.41 -4.42
CA ASP A 120 3.28 10.13 -3.12
C ASP A 120 2.39 9.12 -2.37
N VAL A 121 2.94 7.97 -1.98
CA VAL A 121 2.24 6.93 -1.24
C VAL A 121 1.66 7.44 0.09
N ARG A 122 2.32 8.42 0.72
CA ARG A 122 1.86 9.06 1.95
C ARG A 122 0.53 9.78 1.78
N ALA A 123 0.25 10.30 0.59
CA ALA A 123 -1.00 11.02 0.32
C ALA A 123 -2.22 10.08 0.40
N TYR A 124 -2.08 8.82 -0.03
CA TYR A 124 -3.13 7.81 0.14
C TYR A 124 -3.28 7.40 1.60
N ALA A 125 -2.18 7.22 2.35
CA ALA A 125 -2.23 6.95 3.78
C ALA A 125 -2.89 8.10 4.55
N ALA A 126 -2.53 9.34 4.26
CA ALA A 126 -3.13 10.54 4.83
C ALA A 126 -4.64 10.64 4.50
N SER A 127 -5.03 10.31 3.26
CA SER A 127 -6.44 10.29 2.87
C SER A 127 -7.24 9.23 3.63
N ALA A 128 -6.65 8.04 3.87
CA ALA A 128 -7.26 7.01 4.71
C ALA A 128 -7.39 7.48 6.17
N MET A 129 -6.35 8.08 6.74
CA MET A 129 -6.38 8.62 8.11
C MET A 129 -7.43 9.74 8.25
N ARG A 130 -7.53 10.62 7.26
CA ARG A 130 -8.56 11.65 7.22
C ARG A 130 -9.96 11.06 7.26
N GLY A 131 -10.23 10.07 6.41
CA GLY A 131 -11.55 9.45 6.31
C GLY A 131 -11.93 8.65 7.55
N LEU A 132 -10.97 7.92 8.16
CA LEU A 132 -11.22 7.07 9.31
C LEU A 132 -11.28 7.83 10.64
N PHE A 133 -10.43 8.84 10.81
CA PHE A 133 -10.23 9.52 12.09
C PHE A 133 -10.70 10.97 12.10
N GLY A 134 -11.16 11.49 10.97
CA GLY A 134 -11.63 12.89 10.87
C GLY A 134 -10.51 13.92 11.03
N LEU A 135 -9.25 13.54 10.75
CA LEU A 135 -8.12 14.45 10.90
C LEU A 135 -8.14 15.55 9.84
N ASP A 136 -7.85 16.77 10.25
CA ASP A 136 -7.73 17.89 9.34
C ASP A 136 -6.54 17.72 8.39
N ARG A 137 -6.69 18.16 7.13
CA ARG A 137 -5.65 18.13 6.11
C ARG A 137 -4.38 18.83 6.60
N SER A 138 -4.51 19.98 7.23
CA SER A 138 -3.37 20.74 7.75
C SER A 138 -2.57 19.95 8.78
N VAL A 139 -3.22 19.19 9.66
CA VAL A 139 -2.55 18.32 10.63
C VAL A 139 -1.80 17.21 9.92
N LEU A 140 -2.41 16.61 8.91
CA LEU A 140 -1.78 15.54 8.13
C LEU A 140 -0.55 16.03 7.36
N GLU A 141 -0.61 17.21 6.74
CA GLU A 141 0.47 17.76 5.93
C GLU A 141 1.60 18.43 6.75
N THR A 142 1.32 18.87 7.97
CA THR A 142 2.32 19.60 8.78
C THR A 142 2.87 18.78 9.95
N ALA A 143 2.07 17.95 10.60
CA ALA A 143 2.46 17.22 11.80
C ALA A 143 2.67 15.72 11.53
N VAL A 144 1.76 15.06 10.80
CA VAL A 144 1.85 13.61 10.56
C VAL A 144 2.84 13.30 9.43
N PHE A 145 2.73 14.02 8.32
CA PHE A 145 3.61 13.89 7.15
C PHE A 145 4.16 15.26 6.74
N PRO A 146 5.12 15.81 7.47
CA PRO A 146 5.64 17.16 7.19
C PRO A 146 6.11 17.30 5.74
N GLY A 147 5.62 18.38 5.08
CA GLY A 147 5.94 18.67 3.69
C GLY A 147 5.17 17.85 2.65
N LEU A 148 4.20 17.03 3.07
CA LEU A 148 3.30 16.34 2.15
C LEU A 148 2.34 17.34 1.52
N ASP A 149 2.14 17.25 0.20
CA ASP A 149 0.95 17.73 -0.48
C ASP A 149 0.03 16.53 -0.75
N MET A 150 -1.12 16.48 -0.12
CA MET A 150 -2.09 15.41 -0.33
C MET A 150 -2.71 15.41 -1.74
N GLY A 151 -2.48 16.48 -2.51
CA GLY A 151 -3.03 16.59 -3.86
C GLY A 151 -4.56 16.52 -3.91
N GLY A 152 -5.08 16.07 -5.04
CA GLY A 152 -6.50 15.87 -5.31
C GLY A 152 -6.95 14.41 -5.23
N ILE A 153 -6.41 13.60 -4.31
CA ILE A 153 -6.85 12.21 -4.15
C ILE A 153 -8.33 12.21 -3.81
N GLY A 154 -9.11 11.52 -4.64
CA GLY A 154 -10.55 11.37 -4.44
C GLY A 154 -10.89 10.63 -3.13
N GLN A 155 -12.16 10.62 -2.79
CA GLN A 155 -12.63 9.92 -1.57
C GLN A 155 -12.39 8.41 -1.70
N ILE A 156 -11.40 7.89 -1.01
CA ILE A 156 -11.01 6.46 -1.00
C ILE A 156 -11.64 5.68 0.17
N ILE A 157 -12.15 6.37 1.16
CA ILE A 157 -12.91 5.82 2.29
C ILE A 157 -14.40 6.07 2.07
N LEU A 158 -15.25 5.14 2.55
CA LEU A 158 -16.71 5.17 2.45
C LEU A 158 -17.34 6.31 3.25
#